data_4290a141039c7d4ba55f440cd726579e
#
_entry.id   4290a141039c7d4ba55f440cd726579e
#
_cell.length_a   1.000
_cell.length_b   1.000
_cell.length_c   1.000
_cell.angle_alpha   90.00
_cell.angle_beta   90.00
_cell.angle_gamma   90.00
#
_symmetry.space_group_name_H-M   'P 1'
#
loop_
_entity.id
_entity.type
_entity.pdbx_description
1 polymer ?
#
loop_
_entity_poly.entity_id
_entity_poly.type
_entity_poly.pdbx_seq_one_letter_code
_entity_poly.pdbx_strand_id
1 'polypeptide(L)'
;MQEGTPRERNVRKLNHLPLSVRVPIEEDNPGIVRWEEKCIRCGMCRTACTNLIGVHGTYTLEETGGKAICIYCGQCANVCPVDSITERDESAQVKKAIADPEKIVVVSTSPAVRAALGEEFGMEPGAFVEGKMVALLRALGADLSLIHI
;
A
#
# COMPACT_ATOMS: atom_id res chain seq x y z
N MET A 1 -37.01 -10.01 -10.35
CA MET A 1 -35.78 -10.51 -9.68
C MET A 1 -35.24 -9.34 -8.85
N GLN A 2 -35.19 -9.48 -7.53
CA GLN A 2 -34.62 -8.41 -6.68
C GLN A 2 -33.10 -8.40 -6.91
N GLU A 3 -32.57 -7.27 -7.36
CA GLU A 3 -31.14 -7.05 -7.43
C GLU A 3 -30.59 -6.99 -6.00
N GLY A 4 -29.75 -7.94 -5.62
CA GLY A 4 -29.10 -7.97 -4.32
C GLY A 4 -28.26 -6.71 -4.05
N THR A 5 -28.01 -6.42 -2.79
CA THR A 5 -27.17 -5.28 -2.39
C THR A 5 -25.77 -5.36 -3.02
N PRO A 6 -25.03 -4.25 -3.14
CA PRO A 6 -23.65 -4.27 -3.67
C PRO A 6 -22.75 -5.31 -2.97
N ARG A 7 -22.96 -5.51 -1.66
CA ARG A 7 -22.23 -6.52 -0.87
C ARG A 7 -22.57 -7.95 -1.28
N GLU A 8 -23.86 -8.25 -1.50
CA GLU A 8 -24.31 -9.58 -1.93
C GLU A 8 -23.86 -9.90 -3.37
N ARG A 9 -23.85 -8.89 -4.25
CA ARG A 9 -23.30 -9.04 -5.61
C ARG A 9 -21.81 -9.38 -5.59
N ASN A 10 -21.04 -8.77 -4.70
CA ASN A 10 -19.61 -9.07 -4.54
C ASN A 10 -19.37 -10.48 -4.02
N VAL A 11 -20.13 -10.93 -3.03
CA VAL A 11 -20.03 -12.31 -2.50
C VAL A 11 -20.32 -13.34 -3.60
N ARG A 12 -21.33 -13.11 -4.45
CA ARG A 12 -21.63 -14.01 -5.58
C ARG A 12 -20.50 -14.05 -6.61
N LYS A 13 -19.90 -12.90 -6.94
CA LYS A 13 -18.73 -12.84 -7.84
C LYS A 13 -17.53 -13.61 -7.28
N LEU A 14 -17.35 -13.62 -5.95
CA LEU A 14 -16.27 -14.34 -5.26
C LEU A 14 -16.38 -15.86 -5.37
N ASN A 15 -17.59 -16.38 -5.27
CA ASN A 15 -17.83 -17.84 -5.28
C ASN A 15 -17.50 -18.49 -6.63
N HIS A 16 -17.39 -17.71 -7.72
CA HIS A 16 -17.07 -18.22 -9.06
C HIS A 16 -15.59 -18.12 -9.43
N LEU A 17 -14.76 -17.56 -8.55
CA LEU A 17 -13.34 -17.37 -8.84
C LEU A 17 -12.52 -18.46 -8.11
N PRO A 18 -11.57 -19.12 -8.80
CA PRO A 18 -10.68 -20.09 -8.15
C PRO A 18 -10.00 -19.49 -6.92
N LEU A 19 -9.98 -20.20 -5.80
CA LEU A 19 -9.36 -19.76 -4.53
C LEU A 19 -7.89 -19.38 -4.70
N SER A 20 -7.21 -19.96 -5.69
CA SER A 20 -5.82 -19.71 -6.02
C SER A 20 -5.55 -18.45 -6.86
N VAL A 21 -6.60 -17.69 -7.21
CA VAL A 21 -6.39 -16.48 -8.01
C VAL A 21 -5.84 -15.37 -7.14
N ARG A 22 -4.69 -14.86 -7.52
CA ARG A 22 -3.99 -13.74 -6.86
C ARG A 22 -4.69 -12.42 -7.13
N VAL A 23 -4.50 -11.44 -6.24
CA VAL A 23 -4.87 -10.07 -6.57
C VAL A 23 -4.03 -9.60 -7.77
N PRO A 24 -4.60 -8.98 -8.80
CA PRO A 24 -3.81 -8.39 -9.88
C PRO A 24 -3.01 -7.19 -9.36
N ILE A 25 -1.74 -7.11 -9.75
CA ILE A 25 -0.83 -5.98 -9.44
C ILE A 25 -0.13 -5.64 -10.74
N GLU A 26 -0.20 -4.39 -11.13
CA GLU A 26 0.49 -3.88 -12.31
C GLU A 26 1.96 -3.61 -12.00
N GLU A 27 2.84 -3.72 -13.00
CA GLU A 27 4.29 -3.54 -12.83
C GLU A 27 4.66 -2.12 -12.39
N ASP A 28 3.89 -1.14 -12.82
CA ASP A 28 4.05 0.27 -12.49
C ASP A 28 3.29 0.70 -11.21
N ASN A 29 2.75 -0.26 -10.43
CA ASN A 29 2.05 0.04 -9.19
C ASN A 29 2.97 0.84 -8.25
N PRO A 30 2.57 2.05 -7.80
CA PRO A 30 3.45 2.91 -7.03
C PRO A 30 3.64 2.47 -5.57
N GLY A 31 2.74 1.65 -5.04
CA GLY A 31 2.76 1.30 -3.61
C GLY A 31 3.38 -0.05 -3.30
N ILE A 32 3.21 -1.01 -4.20
CA ILE A 32 3.59 -2.41 -3.95
C ILE A 32 4.24 -3.04 -5.18
N VAL A 33 5.05 -4.06 -4.93
CA VAL A 33 5.68 -4.89 -5.97
C VAL A 33 5.44 -6.37 -5.69
N ARG A 34 5.32 -7.20 -6.73
CA ARG A 34 5.25 -8.65 -6.61
C ARG A 34 6.53 -9.31 -7.12
N TRP A 35 7.05 -10.21 -6.31
CA TRP A 35 8.14 -11.11 -6.64
C TRP A 35 7.54 -12.45 -7.07
N GLU A 36 7.43 -12.68 -8.37
CA GLU A 36 6.74 -13.84 -8.94
C GLU A 36 7.36 -15.16 -8.50
N GLU A 37 8.68 -15.22 -8.34
CA GLU A 37 9.43 -16.39 -7.92
C GLU A 37 9.15 -16.85 -6.50
N LYS A 38 8.69 -15.94 -5.63
CA LYS A 38 8.29 -16.25 -4.25
C LYS A 38 6.86 -16.69 -4.12
N CYS A 39 6.02 -16.43 -5.12
CA CYS A 39 4.59 -16.55 -5.02
C CYS A 39 4.10 -18.01 -5.04
N ILE A 40 3.55 -18.48 -3.91
CA ILE A 40 2.97 -19.82 -3.77
C ILE A 40 1.49 -19.92 -4.21
N ARG A 41 0.92 -18.83 -4.72
CA ARG A 41 -0.47 -18.76 -5.23
C ARG A 41 -1.54 -19.16 -4.20
N CYS A 42 -1.33 -18.86 -2.93
CA CYS A 42 -2.26 -19.21 -1.84
C CYS A 42 -3.58 -18.41 -1.85
N GLY A 43 -3.66 -17.29 -2.55
CA GLY A 43 -4.87 -16.45 -2.67
C GLY A 43 -5.13 -15.53 -1.48
N MET A 44 -4.30 -15.51 -0.43
CA MET A 44 -4.54 -14.66 0.76
C MET A 44 -4.60 -13.18 0.41
N CYS A 45 -3.72 -12.70 -0.48
CA CYS A 45 -3.73 -11.32 -0.96
C CYS A 45 -5.07 -10.92 -1.58
N ARG A 46 -5.67 -11.82 -2.34
CA ARG A 46 -6.97 -11.60 -2.93
C ARG A 46 -8.07 -11.60 -1.87
N THR A 47 -8.06 -12.55 -0.93
CA THR A 47 -9.02 -12.61 0.16
C THR A 47 -8.98 -11.33 0.98
N ALA A 48 -7.81 -10.82 1.32
CA ALA A 48 -7.65 -9.54 2.01
C ALA A 48 -8.23 -8.38 1.20
N CYS A 49 -7.84 -8.24 -0.07
CA CYS A 49 -8.30 -7.16 -0.92
C CYS A 49 -9.82 -7.18 -1.15
N THR A 50 -10.41 -8.38 -1.23
CA THR A 50 -11.85 -8.55 -1.48
C THR A 50 -12.69 -8.42 -0.22
N ASN A 51 -12.29 -9.11 0.85
CA ASN A 51 -13.14 -9.28 2.04
C ASN A 51 -12.87 -8.25 3.12
N LEU A 52 -11.60 -7.82 3.28
CA LEU A 52 -11.25 -6.85 4.30
C LEU A 52 -11.33 -5.42 3.76
N ILE A 53 -10.80 -5.19 2.56
CA ILE A 53 -10.72 -3.85 1.96
C ILE A 53 -11.92 -3.57 1.05
N GLY A 54 -12.48 -4.59 0.41
CA GLY A 54 -13.66 -4.47 -0.45
C GLY A 54 -13.38 -3.90 -1.85
N VAL A 55 -12.12 -3.86 -2.29
CA VAL A 55 -11.73 -3.30 -3.61
C VAL A 55 -11.78 -4.36 -4.70
N HIS A 56 -10.96 -5.40 -4.59
CA HIS A 56 -10.91 -6.45 -5.60
C HIS A 56 -12.20 -7.29 -5.57
N GLY A 57 -12.82 -7.46 -6.73
CA GLY A 57 -14.11 -8.15 -6.88
C GLY A 57 -15.31 -7.21 -6.91
N THR A 58 -15.13 -5.90 -6.65
CA THR A 58 -16.16 -4.89 -6.91
C THR A 58 -16.37 -4.73 -8.41
N TYR A 59 -15.28 -4.78 -9.17
CA TYR A 59 -15.29 -4.72 -10.64
C TYR A 59 -14.55 -5.92 -11.22
N THR A 60 -14.93 -6.33 -12.41
CA THR A 60 -14.19 -7.31 -13.21
C THR A 60 -13.08 -6.59 -13.99
N LEU A 61 -12.05 -7.35 -14.41
CA LEU A 61 -11.02 -6.77 -15.29
C LEU A 61 -11.61 -6.34 -16.64
N GLU A 62 -12.69 -6.96 -17.07
CA GLU A 62 -13.41 -6.62 -18.29
C GLU A 62 -14.06 -5.22 -18.18
N GLU A 63 -14.74 -4.94 -17.05
CA GLU A 63 -15.33 -3.62 -16.77
C GLU A 63 -14.28 -2.50 -16.65
N THR A 64 -13.06 -2.83 -16.30
CA THR A 64 -11.96 -1.87 -16.14
C THR A 64 -11.03 -1.79 -17.35
N GLY A 65 -11.38 -2.45 -18.47
CA GLY A 65 -10.54 -2.50 -19.67
C GLY A 65 -9.21 -3.24 -19.44
N GLY A 66 -9.20 -4.25 -18.56
CA GLY A 66 -8.02 -5.06 -18.23
C GLY A 66 -7.12 -4.48 -17.14
N LYS A 67 -7.43 -3.29 -16.61
CA LYS A 67 -6.62 -2.65 -15.57
C LYS A 67 -7.02 -3.14 -14.17
N ALA A 68 -6.02 -3.37 -13.34
CA ALA A 68 -6.25 -3.68 -11.93
C ALA A 68 -6.71 -2.42 -11.16
N ILE A 69 -7.80 -2.56 -10.39
CA ILE A 69 -8.18 -1.51 -9.45
C ILE A 69 -7.39 -1.70 -8.16
N CYS A 70 -6.60 -0.70 -7.79
CA CYS A 70 -5.80 -0.68 -6.59
C CYS A 70 -5.90 0.69 -5.91
N ILE A 71 -6.05 0.70 -4.58
CA ILE A 71 -6.03 1.93 -3.77
C ILE A 71 -4.71 2.09 -2.99
N TYR A 72 -3.72 1.30 -3.32
CA TYR A 72 -2.35 1.35 -2.77
C TYR A 72 -2.27 1.19 -1.25
N CYS A 73 -3.21 0.47 -0.64
CA CYS A 73 -3.32 0.35 0.82
C CYS A 73 -2.31 -0.62 1.46
N GLY A 74 -1.55 -1.42 0.70
CA GLY A 74 -0.54 -2.34 1.19
C GLY A 74 -1.04 -3.61 1.89
N GLN A 75 -2.35 -3.78 2.14
CA GLN A 75 -2.87 -4.92 2.91
C GLN A 75 -2.57 -6.29 2.29
N CYS A 76 -2.41 -6.36 0.98
CA CYS A 76 -2.00 -7.60 0.31
C CYS A 76 -0.54 -7.98 0.61
N ALA A 77 0.34 -7.02 0.88
CA ALA A 77 1.69 -7.27 1.36
C ALA A 77 1.66 -7.82 2.79
N ASN A 78 0.91 -7.16 3.69
CA ASN A 78 0.75 -7.55 5.09
C ASN A 78 0.33 -9.02 5.30
N VAL A 79 -0.50 -9.56 4.42
CA VAL A 79 -1.02 -10.94 4.54
C VAL A 79 -0.24 -11.95 3.72
N CYS A 80 0.82 -11.55 3.03
CA CYS A 80 1.60 -12.45 2.20
C CYS A 80 2.54 -13.31 3.06
N PRO A 81 2.32 -14.64 3.17
CA PRO A 81 3.09 -15.47 4.10
C PRO A 81 4.51 -15.77 3.65
N VAL A 82 4.88 -15.36 2.44
CA VAL A 82 6.17 -15.65 1.80
C VAL A 82 6.84 -14.39 1.25
N ASP A 83 6.39 -13.21 1.66
CA ASP A 83 6.91 -11.92 1.21
C ASP A 83 7.06 -11.82 -0.32
N SER A 84 6.10 -12.43 -1.04
CA SER A 84 6.01 -12.29 -2.49
C SER A 84 5.47 -10.93 -2.90
N ILE A 85 4.75 -10.26 -2.02
CA ILE A 85 4.29 -8.88 -2.20
C ILE A 85 4.92 -8.06 -1.08
N THR A 86 5.63 -7.01 -1.47
CA THR A 86 6.27 -6.06 -0.57
C THR A 86 5.92 -4.64 -0.97
N GLU A 87 6.18 -3.69 -0.11
CA GLU A 87 6.15 -2.27 -0.45
C GLU A 87 7.20 -1.98 -1.54
N ARG A 88 6.93 -1.00 -2.36
CA ARG A 88 7.90 -0.50 -3.33
C ARG A 88 8.90 0.40 -2.62
N ASP A 89 10.16 -0.01 -2.58
CA ASP A 89 11.24 0.80 -2.01
C ASP A 89 11.73 1.84 -3.05
N GLU A 90 11.44 3.10 -2.78
CA GLU A 90 11.88 4.24 -3.58
C GLU A 90 12.96 5.07 -2.88
N SER A 91 13.53 4.59 -1.79
CA SER A 91 14.53 5.32 -0.98
C SER A 91 15.75 5.77 -1.79
N ALA A 92 16.19 4.97 -2.75
CA ALA A 92 17.30 5.31 -3.64
C ALA A 92 16.98 6.51 -4.55
N GLN A 93 15.74 6.60 -5.03
CA GLN A 93 15.26 7.71 -5.86
C GLN A 93 15.17 9.00 -5.03
N VAL A 94 14.66 8.90 -3.80
CA VAL A 94 14.59 10.03 -2.86
C VAL A 94 15.99 10.54 -2.52
N LYS A 95 16.93 9.66 -2.18
CA LYS A 95 18.33 10.03 -1.93
C LYS A 95 18.97 10.75 -3.12
N LYS A 96 18.70 10.28 -4.34
CA LYS A 96 19.19 10.94 -5.56
C LYS A 96 18.55 12.33 -5.75
N ALA A 97 17.27 12.48 -5.43
CA ALA A 97 16.58 13.77 -5.51
C ALA A 97 17.14 14.78 -4.48
N ILE A 98 17.40 14.34 -3.25
CA ILE A 98 18.01 15.15 -2.19
C ILE A 98 19.43 15.61 -2.58
N ALA A 99 20.19 14.78 -3.30
CA ALA A 99 21.54 15.10 -3.72
C ALA A 99 21.59 16.05 -4.95
N ASP A 100 20.47 16.33 -5.59
CA ASP A 100 20.38 17.16 -6.78
C ASP A 100 20.09 18.62 -6.40
N PRO A 101 21.03 19.56 -6.58
CA PRO A 101 20.86 20.96 -6.15
C PRO A 101 19.80 21.72 -6.93
N GLU A 102 19.37 21.21 -8.09
CA GLU A 102 18.33 21.83 -8.91
C GLU A 102 16.90 21.42 -8.46
N LYS A 103 16.79 20.54 -7.46
CA LYS A 103 15.50 20.03 -6.96
C LYS A 103 15.19 20.53 -5.58
N ILE A 104 13.92 20.85 -5.38
CA ILE A 104 13.34 21.09 -4.05
C ILE A 104 12.60 19.81 -3.65
N VAL A 105 13.05 19.19 -2.55
CA VAL A 105 12.43 17.95 -2.04
C VAL A 105 11.41 18.30 -0.97
N VAL A 106 10.15 18.01 -1.29
CA VAL A 106 9.03 18.24 -0.39
C VAL A 106 8.53 16.88 0.14
N VAL A 107 8.44 16.74 1.46
CA VAL A 107 7.97 15.53 2.12
C VAL A 107 6.61 15.78 2.78
N SER A 108 5.65 14.90 2.51
CA SER A 108 4.37 14.84 3.20
C SER A 108 4.27 13.51 3.95
N THR A 109 4.06 13.57 5.26
CA THR A 109 3.97 12.38 6.11
C THR A 109 2.52 12.00 6.39
N SER A 110 2.24 10.69 6.42
CA SER A 110 0.92 10.23 6.86
C SER A 110 0.79 10.30 8.38
N PRO A 111 -0.43 10.45 8.93
CA PRO A 111 -0.66 10.42 10.38
C PRO A 111 -0.14 9.14 11.06
N ALA A 112 -0.20 8.00 10.38
CA ALA A 112 0.29 6.72 10.89
C ALA A 112 1.81 6.74 11.15
N VAL A 113 2.59 7.36 10.27
CA VAL A 113 4.05 7.51 10.46
C VAL A 113 4.34 8.30 11.73
N ARG A 114 3.62 9.39 11.97
CA ARG A 114 3.80 10.19 13.20
C ARG A 114 3.47 9.38 14.47
N ALA A 115 2.45 8.54 14.42
CA ALA A 115 2.04 7.73 15.56
C ALA A 115 3.03 6.59 15.86
N ALA A 116 3.60 5.96 14.83
CA ALA A 116 4.46 4.79 14.98
C ALA A 116 5.97 5.12 15.10
N LEU A 117 6.41 6.27 14.60
CA LEU A 117 7.83 6.61 14.50
C LEU A 117 8.57 6.53 15.85
N GLY A 118 7.90 6.89 16.95
CA GLY A 118 8.51 6.85 18.29
C GLY A 118 8.89 5.43 18.72
N GLU A 119 8.07 4.45 18.36
CA GLU A 119 8.28 3.03 18.71
C GLU A 119 9.52 2.45 18.02
N GLU A 120 9.79 2.85 16.77
CA GLU A 120 11.02 2.45 16.05
C GLU A 120 12.30 2.94 16.73
N PHE A 121 12.22 3.99 17.52
CA PHE A 121 13.33 4.52 18.31
C PHE A 121 13.24 4.16 19.80
N GLY A 122 12.47 3.14 20.16
CA GLY A 122 12.36 2.63 21.53
C GLY A 122 11.64 3.56 22.50
N MET A 123 10.81 4.47 22.00
CA MET A 123 9.96 5.32 22.82
C MET A 123 8.65 4.59 23.17
N GLU A 124 7.96 5.07 24.20
CA GLU A 124 6.65 4.54 24.57
C GLU A 124 5.65 4.62 23.39
N PRO A 125 4.78 3.59 23.22
CA PRO A 125 3.75 3.59 22.20
C PRO A 125 2.88 4.84 22.26
N GLY A 126 2.67 5.48 21.11
CA GLY A 126 1.90 6.71 21.01
C GLY A 126 2.62 7.99 21.47
N ALA A 127 3.92 7.94 21.73
CA ALA A 127 4.70 9.11 22.10
C ALA A 127 4.56 10.23 21.06
N PHE A 128 4.40 11.48 21.54
CA PHE A 128 4.27 12.64 20.65
C PHE A 128 5.63 13.02 20.07
N VAL A 129 5.85 12.74 18.80
CA VAL A 129 7.14 12.89 18.12
C VAL A 129 7.15 13.89 16.96
N GLU A 130 6.13 14.72 16.83
CA GLU A 130 5.96 15.63 15.69
C GLU A 130 7.21 16.49 15.42
N GLY A 131 7.71 17.19 16.43
CA GLY A 131 8.91 18.02 16.29
C GLY A 131 10.17 17.21 15.96
N LYS A 132 10.30 16.00 16.52
CA LYS A 132 11.42 15.09 16.21
C LYS A 132 11.33 14.55 14.78
N MET A 133 10.14 14.23 14.31
CA MET A 133 9.90 13.79 12.93
C MET A 133 10.29 14.89 11.93
N VAL A 134 9.87 16.13 12.16
CA VAL A 134 10.26 17.27 11.31
C VAL A 134 11.77 17.49 11.32
N ALA A 135 12.40 17.41 12.49
CA ALA A 135 13.86 17.53 12.62
C ALA A 135 14.59 16.40 11.88
N LEU A 136 14.07 15.16 11.95
CA LEU A 136 14.61 14.03 11.24
C LEU A 136 14.55 14.23 9.71
N LEU A 137 13.40 14.65 9.18
CA LEU A 137 13.25 14.90 7.75
C LEU A 137 14.20 15.98 7.24
N ARG A 138 14.38 17.06 8.00
CA ARG A 138 15.36 18.11 7.69
C ARG A 138 16.81 17.60 7.74
N ALA A 139 17.12 16.78 8.74
CA ALA A 139 18.46 16.18 8.86
C ALA A 139 18.75 15.20 7.71
N LEU A 140 17.73 14.57 7.14
CA LEU A 140 17.84 13.73 5.94
C LEU A 140 17.99 14.53 4.65
N GLY A 141 17.77 15.86 4.67
CA GLY A 141 17.96 16.76 3.54
C GLY A 141 16.67 17.17 2.83
N ALA A 142 15.50 16.98 3.44
CA ALA A 142 14.26 17.52 2.91
C ALA A 142 14.22 19.05 3.06
N ASP A 143 13.89 19.77 2.00
CA ASP A 143 13.78 21.23 2.00
C ASP A 143 12.51 21.69 2.71
N LEU A 144 11.40 21.03 2.46
CA LEU A 144 10.10 21.33 3.05
C LEU A 144 9.46 20.06 3.61
N SER A 145 8.87 20.20 4.78
CA SER A 145 8.06 19.14 5.39
C SER A 145 6.62 19.63 5.56
N LEU A 146 5.69 18.93 4.92
CA LEU A 146 4.27 19.18 5.07
C LEU A 146 3.69 18.08 5.96
N ILE A 147 3.05 18.49 7.03
CA ILE A 147 2.27 17.58 7.87
C ILE A 147 0.84 17.67 7.39
N HIS A 148 0.31 16.56 6.92
CA HIS A 148 -1.11 16.48 6.64
C HIS A 148 -1.87 16.59 7.96
N ILE A 149 -2.62 17.65 8.05
CA ILE A 149 -3.62 17.87 9.10
C ILE A 149 -4.95 17.34 8.60
#